data_60a79d6ab14a9bfc58f50ac4416b1753
#
_entry.id   60a79d6ab14a9bfc58f50ac4416b1753
#
_cell.length_a   1.000
_cell.length_b   1.000
_cell.length_c   1.000
_cell.angle_alpha   90.00
_cell.angle_beta   90.00
_cell.angle_gamma   90.00
#
_symmetry.space_group_name_H-M   'P 1'
#
loop_
_entity.id
_entity.type
_entity.pdbx_description
1 polymer ?
#
loop_
_entity_poly.entity_id
_entity_poly.type
_entity_poly.pdbx_seq_one_letter_code
_entity_poly.pdbx_strand_id
1 'polypeptide(L)'
;DLCAYFDCPLLLGRVQGLLEDGEDLVQAKEWIKDCVRQVARHAGETGVPIAYEPINRFEMNYNHTTKEMVAYIQEINAPLSHKVGLLMDVYHMAMEDNSIAAAFVRSIPYIVHVHFRDSNNGVPGSGTIDFADAVKVLDAMEYKGWIALEVAFDFCDYEKGARDSMAYLAPMIAAAQQCR
;
A
#
# COMPACT_ATOMS: atom_id res chain seq x y z
N ASP A 1 19.21 -1.66 5.68
CA ASP A 1 20.09 -0.64 6.25
C ASP A 1 19.64 0.80 5.92
N LEU A 2 19.40 1.16 4.63
CA LEU A 2 18.96 2.51 4.27
C LEU A 2 17.62 2.90 4.91
N CYS A 3 16.64 2.00 4.93
CA CYS A 3 15.35 2.28 5.56
C CYS A 3 15.50 2.56 7.06
N ALA A 4 16.37 1.82 7.75
CA ALA A 4 16.67 2.08 9.15
C ALA A 4 17.35 3.45 9.36
N TYR A 5 18.24 3.85 8.45
CA TYR A 5 18.91 5.15 8.51
C TYR A 5 17.92 6.32 8.32
N PHE A 6 16.94 6.16 7.43
CA PHE A 6 15.94 7.18 7.13
C PHE A 6 14.65 7.07 7.97
N ASP A 7 14.59 6.10 8.88
CA ASP A 7 13.39 5.81 9.69
C ASP A 7 12.11 5.67 8.83
N CYS A 8 12.19 4.85 7.78
CA CYS A 8 11.09 4.64 6.85
C CYS A 8 10.81 3.15 6.62
N PRO A 9 9.59 2.76 6.22
CA PRO A 9 9.27 1.38 5.90
C PRO A 9 9.96 0.92 4.61
N LEU A 10 10.24 -0.39 4.51
CA LEU A 10 10.61 -1.04 3.27
C LEU A 10 9.34 -1.43 2.50
N LEU A 11 9.17 -0.90 1.31
CA LEU A 11 8.02 -1.20 0.46
C LEU A 11 8.36 -2.38 -0.47
N LEU A 12 7.49 -3.39 -0.48
CA LEU A 12 7.54 -4.52 -1.41
C LEU A 12 6.40 -4.37 -2.41
N GLY A 13 6.66 -3.67 -3.50
CA GLY A 13 5.77 -3.51 -4.64
C GLY A 13 6.12 -4.51 -5.75
N ARG A 14 6.44 -4.05 -6.95
CA ARG A 14 6.72 -4.89 -8.15
C ARG A 14 7.89 -5.89 -8.00
N VAL A 15 8.74 -5.73 -7.00
CA VAL A 15 9.83 -6.66 -6.70
C VAL A 15 9.38 -7.95 -6.02
N GLN A 16 8.10 -8.14 -5.82
CA GLN A 16 7.52 -9.30 -5.13
C GLN A 16 7.55 -10.62 -5.93
N GLY A 17 7.99 -10.58 -7.18
CA GLY A 17 8.04 -11.72 -8.10
C GLY A 17 6.79 -11.84 -8.97
N LEU A 18 6.89 -12.62 -10.04
CA LEU A 18 5.81 -12.97 -10.95
C LEU A 18 5.63 -14.50 -10.96
N LEU A 19 4.42 -14.96 -11.28
CA LEU A 19 4.14 -16.37 -11.52
C LEU A 19 4.17 -16.59 -13.03
N GLU A 20 5.09 -17.41 -13.55
CA GLU A 20 5.24 -17.65 -14.97
C GLU A 20 4.39 -18.83 -15.46
N ASP A 21 3.97 -18.77 -16.72
CA ASP A 21 3.21 -19.85 -17.35
C ASP A 21 4.07 -21.11 -17.45
N GLY A 22 3.50 -22.25 -17.06
CA GLY A 22 4.17 -23.55 -17.09
C GLY A 22 4.95 -23.90 -15.83
N GLU A 23 5.05 -22.99 -14.85
CA GLU A 23 5.60 -23.29 -13.54
C GLU A 23 4.56 -23.93 -12.61
N ASP A 24 5.05 -24.64 -11.58
CA ASP A 24 4.22 -25.02 -10.44
C ASP A 24 3.90 -23.78 -9.62
N LEU A 25 2.72 -23.22 -9.81
CA LEU A 25 2.28 -21.98 -9.16
C LEU A 25 2.23 -22.10 -7.63
N VAL A 26 2.01 -23.29 -7.08
CA VAL A 26 2.01 -23.52 -5.64
C VAL A 26 3.44 -23.39 -5.12
N GLN A 27 4.38 -24.06 -5.79
CA GLN A 27 5.79 -24.01 -5.43
C GLN A 27 6.38 -22.61 -5.62
N ALA A 28 6.03 -21.92 -6.71
CA ALA A 28 6.48 -20.54 -6.96
C ALA A 28 6.02 -19.60 -5.85
N LYS A 29 4.77 -19.69 -5.41
CA LYS A 29 4.26 -18.92 -4.27
C LYS A 29 4.99 -19.23 -2.96
N GLU A 30 5.38 -20.47 -2.70
CA GLU A 30 6.17 -20.82 -1.52
C GLU A 30 7.58 -20.21 -1.58
N TRP A 31 8.25 -20.21 -2.74
CA TRP A 31 9.53 -19.53 -2.91
C TRP A 31 9.43 -18.02 -2.65
N ILE A 32 8.39 -17.36 -3.17
CA ILE A 32 8.15 -15.94 -2.95
C ILE A 32 7.95 -15.69 -1.43
N LYS A 33 7.11 -16.49 -0.76
CA LYS A 33 6.90 -16.36 0.70
C LYS A 33 8.21 -16.52 1.47
N ASP A 34 9.05 -17.49 1.07
CA ASP A 34 10.33 -17.71 1.75
C ASP A 34 11.29 -16.53 1.56
N CYS A 35 11.37 -15.96 0.37
CA CYS A 35 12.12 -14.72 0.12
C CYS A 35 11.63 -13.58 1.00
N VAL A 36 10.32 -13.35 1.08
CA VAL A 36 9.76 -12.29 1.93
C VAL A 36 10.04 -12.56 3.42
N ARG A 37 9.98 -13.82 3.87
CA ARG A 37 10.36 -14.19 5.24
C ARG A 37 11.84 -13.90 5.54
N GLN A 38 12.75 -14.12 4.59
CA GLN A 38 14.17 -13.78 4.75
C GLN A 38 14.36 -12.27 4.89
N VAL A 39 13.70 -11.48 4.03
CA VAL A 39 13.70 -10.02 4.14
C VAL A 39 13.14 -9.55 5.48
N ALA A 40 12.04 -10.15 5.94
CA ALA A 40 11.41 -9.80 7.21
C ALA A 40 12.29 -10.10 8.44
N ARG A 41 13.06 -11.20 8.42
CA ARG A 41 14.02 -11.51 9.49
C ARG A 41 15.10 -10.45 9.56
N HIS A 42 15.69 -10.09 8.42
CA HIS A 42 16.73 -9.04 8.38
C HIS A 42 16.18 -7.66 8.78
N ALA A 43 15.00 -7.29 8.30
CA ALA A 43 14.33 -6.05 8.70
C ALA A 43 14.04 -6.01 10.22
N GLY A 44 13.72 -7.16 10.82
CA GLY A 44 13.51 -7.29 12.26
C GLY A 44 14.73 -7.00 13.11
N GLU A 45 15.95 -7.25 12.58
CA GLU A 45 17.22 -6.93 13.25
C GLU A 45 17.42 -5.41 13.39
N THR A 46 16.86 -4.64 12.47
CA THR A 46 16.99 -3.17 12.43
C THR A 46 15.69 -2.44 12.80
N GLY A 47 14.62 -3.18 13.11
CA GLY A 47 13.31 -2.61 13.45
C GLY A 47 12.55 -1.98 12.26
N VAL A 48 12.99 -2.22 11.01
CA VAL A 48 12.38 -1.62 9.82
C VAL A 48 11.02 -2.26 9.52
N PRO A 49 9.92 -1.49 9.47
CA PRO A 49 8.63 -2.02 9.05
C PRO A 49 8.64 -2.45 7.57
N ILE A 50 7.94 -3.52 7.24
CA ILE A 50 7.76 -3.96 5.85
C ILE A 50 6.31 -3.75 5.46
N ALA A 51 6.09 -3.07 4.34
CA ALA A 51 4.80 -2.83 3.74
C ALA A 51 4.71 -3.57 2.39
N TYR A 52 3.88 -4.62 2.32
CA TYR A 52 3.66 -5.42 1.13
C TYR A 52 2.43 -4.91 0.38
N GLU A 53 2.59 -4.65 -0.91
CA GLU A 53 1.59 -3.97 -1.73
C GLU A 53 0.80 -4.95 -2.60
N PRO A 54 -0.55 -5.00 -2.49
CA PRO A 54 -1.39 -5.59 -3.51
C PRO A 54 -1.38 -4.69 -4.76
N ILE A 55 -0.99 -5.26 -5.90
CA ILE A 55 -0.85 -4.53 -7.16
C ILE A 55 -1.90 -5.02 -8.14
N ASN A 56 -2.48 -4.10 -8.92
CA ASN A 56 -3.54 -4.40 -9.87
C ASN A 56 -3.13 -5.46 -10.92
N ARG A 57 -4.12 -6.12 -11.50
CA ARG A 57 -3.96 -7.25 -12.45
C ARG A 57 -3.24 -6.90 -13.76
N PHE A 58 -3.09 -5.63 -14.08
CA PHE A 58 -2.37 -5.21 -15.29
C PHE A 58 -0.85 -5.17 -15.07
N GLU A 59 -0.41 -5.16 -13.82
CA GLU A 59 0.99 -5.01 -13.44
C GLU A 59 1.56 -6.25 -12.73
N MET A 60 0.70 -7.02 -12.06
CA MET A 60 1.04 -8.26 -11.36
C MET A 60 0.02 -9.34 -11.72
N ASN A 61 0.33 -10.59 -11.44
CA ASN A 61 -0.53 -11.71 -11.82
C ASN A 61 -1.00 -12.58 -10.63
N TYR A 62 -0.89 -12.05 -9.40
CA TYR A 62 -1.45 -12.68 -8.19
C TYR A 62 -1.61 -11.65 -7.07
N ASN A 63 -2.50 -11.94 -6.09
CA ASN A 63 -2.78 -11.13 -4.90
C ASN A 63 -3.13 -9.67 -5.23
N HIS A 64 -4.13 -9.46 -6.06
CA HIS A 64 -4.52 -8.13 -6.54
C HIS A 64 -5.34 -7.34 -5.53
N THR A 65 -6.24 -8.02 -4.81
CA THR A 65 -7.10 -7.37 -3.81
C THR A 65 -6.41 -7.27 -2.45
N THR A 66 -6.78 -6.27 -1.65
CA THR A 66 -6.31 -6.17 -0.27
C THR A 66 -6.67 -7.41 0.55
N LYS A 67 -7.83 -8.04 0.28
CA LYS A 67 -8.25 -9.28 0.95
C LYS A 67 -7.32 -10.46 0.67
N GLU A 68 -6.93 -10.65 -0.59
CA GLU A 68 -5.99 -11.72 -0.99
C GLU A 68 -4.62 -11.47 -0.37
N MET A 69 -4.14 -10.23 -0.40
CA MET A 69 -2.84 -9.88 0.16
C MET A 69 -2.82 -10.05 1.69
N VAL A 70 -3.88 -9.70 2.40
CA VAL A 70 -3.97 -9.95 3.85
C VAL A 70 -3.87 -11.45 4.16
N ALA A 71 -4.58 -12.31 3.42
CA ALA A 71 -4.50 -13.75 3.60
C ALA A 71 -3.06 -14.27 3.35
N TYR A 72 -2.42 -13.76 2.30
CA TYR A 72 -1.04 -14.13 1.95
C TYR A 72 -0.01 -13.66 3.00
N ILE A 73 -0.18 -12.43 3.52
CA ILE A 73 0.63 -11.90 4.62
C ILE A 73 0.46 -12.72 5.91
N GLN A 74 -0.75 -13.20 6.21
CA GLN A 74 -0.98 -14.06 7.37
C GLN A 74 -0.18 -15.36 7.29
N GLU A 75 -0.12 -15.99 6.10
CA GLU A 75 0.69 -17.20 5.88
C GLU A 75 2.21 -16.88 5.98
N ILE A 76 2.68 -15.75 5.46
CA ILE A 76 4.07 -15.31 5.60
C ILE A 76 4.41 -15.11 7.07
N ASN A 77 3.53 -14.43 7.81
CA ASN A 77 3.77 -13.99 9.18
C ASN A 77 3.67 -15.12 10.23
N ALA A 78 3.07 -16.26 9.91
CA ALA A 78 2.86 -17.32 10.87
C ALA A 78 4.14 -17.71 11.64
N PRO A 79 5.30 -17.92 10.98
CA PRO A 79 6.55 -18.28 11.66
C PRO A 79 7.40 -17.07 12.10
N LEU A 80 6.96 -15.81 11.87
CA LEU A 80 7.80 -14.63 12.10
C LEU A 80 7.48 -13.93 13.41
N SER A 81 8.51 -13.40 14.07
CA SER A 81 8.39 -12.44 15.17
C SER A 81 8.18 -11.01 14.65
N HIS A 82 8.98 -10.58 13.67
CA HIS A 82 8.82 -9.30 12.98
C HIS A 82 7.83 -9.46 11.83
N LYS A 83 6.72 -8.76 11.90
CA LYS A 83 5.60 -8.97 10.98
C LYS A 83 5.70 -8.09 9.74
N VAL A 84 5.37 -8.67 8.60
CA VAL A 84 5.09 -7.95 7.36
C VAL A 84 3.70 -7.36 7.47
N GLY A 85 3.55 -6.09 7.12
CA GLY A 85 2.27 -5.42 7.04
C GLY A 85 1.90 -5.06 5.60
N LEU A 86 0.92 -4.19 5.44
CA LEU A 86 0.27 -3.87 4.18
C LEU A 86 0.56 -2.43 3.77
N LEU A 87 0.89 -2.24 2.50
CA LEU A 87 0.78 -0.95 1.84
C LEU A 87 -0.57 -0.87 1.14
N MET A 88 -1.31 0.21 1.39
CA MET A 88 -2.63 0.45 0.80
C MET A 88 -2.50 1.57 -0.24
N ASP A 89 -2.44 1.24 -1.52
CA ASP A 89 -2.47 2.23 -2.61
C ASP A 89 -3.89 2.33 -3.18
N VAL A 90 -4.51 3.49 -3.03
CA VAL A 90 -5.90 3.72 -3.47
C VAL A 90 -6.07 3.57 -4.99
N TYR A 91 -5.03 3.77 -5.79
CA TYR A 91 -5.05 3.52 -7.23
C TYR A 91 -5.25 2.04 -7.55
N HIS A 92 -4.48 1.15 -6.93
CA HIS A 92 -4.64 -0.28 -7.10
C HIS A 92 -5.96 -0.77 -6.52
N MET A 93 -6.34 -0.26 -5.34
CA MET A 93 -7.61 -0.58 -4.68
C MET A 93 -8.82 -0.16 -5.52
N ALA A 94 -8.77 0.97 -6.22
CA ALA A 94 -9.86 1.43 -7.08
C ALA A 94 -10.14 0.47 -8.27
N MET A 95 -9.13 -0.28 -8.70
CA MET A 95 -9.26 -1.27 -9.76
C MET A 95 -9.67 -2.66 -9.27
N GLU A 96 -9.31 -3.05 -8.05
CA GLU A 96 -9.37 -4.43 -7.61
C GLU A 96 -10.32 -4.67 -6.42
N ASP A 97 -10.46 -3.71 -5.52
CA ASP A 97 -11.35 -3.84 -4.36
C ASP A 97 -12.76 -3.28 -4.67
N ASN A 98 -13.80 -3.95 -4.19
CA ASN A 98 -15.18 -3.50 -4.37
C ASN A 98 -15.50 -2.17 -3.67
N SER A 99 -14.72 -1.79 -2.67
CA SER A 99 -14.85 -0.54 -1.92
C SER A 99 -13.55 -0.23 -1.20
N ILE A 100 -12.98 0.93 -1.49
CA ILE A 100 -11.76 1.43 -0.84
C ILE A 100 -11.98 1.57 0.68
N ALA A 101 -13.09 2.17 1.09
CA ALA A 101 -13.42 2.34 2.52
C ALA A 101 -13.52 1.00 3.25
N ALA A 102 -14.24 0.03 2.69
CA ALA A 102 -14.36 -1.30 3.29
C ALA A 102 -13.02 -2.05 3.31
N ALA A 103 -12.16 -1.84 2.31
CA ALA A 103 -10.82 -2.41 2.26
C ALA A 103 -9.93 -1.85 3.38
N PHE A 104 -9.94 -0.53 3.61
CA PHE A 104 -9.25 0.08 4.75
C PHE A 104 -9.70 -0.50 6.08
N VAL A 105 -11.02 -0.52 6.34
CA VAL A 105 -11.58 -1.03 7.61
C VAL A 105 -11.18 -2.48 7.87
N ARG A 106 -11.22 -3.36 6.85
CA ARG A 106 -10.81 -4.76 7.00
C ARG A 106 -9.32 -4.92 7.28
N SER A 107 -8.52 -4.00 6.81
CA SER A 107 -7.05 -4.12 6.81
C SER A 107 -6.36 -3.38 7.96
N ILE A 108 -7.13 -2.70 8.85
CA ILE A 108 -6.59 -1.90 9.96
C ILE A 108 -5.40 -2.54 10.68
N PRO A 109 -5.44 -3.82 11.11
CA PRO A 109 -4.36 -4.41 11.90
C PRO A 109 -3.07 -4.64 11.11
N TYR A 110 -3.12 -4.47 9.78
CA TYR A 110 -2.01 -4.76 8.88
C TYR A 110 -1.41 -3.53 8.24
N ILE A 111 -2.08 -2.37 8.28
CA ILE A 111 -1.67 -1.17 7.54
C ILE A 111 -0.37 -0.60 8.12
N VAL A 112 0.67 -0.56 7.30
CA VAL A 112 1.97 0.07 7.59
C VAL A 112 2.08 1.40 6.87
N HIS A 113 1.62 1.47 5.61
CA HIS A 113 1.79 2.65 4.77
C HIS A 113 0.61 2.82 3.81
N VAL A 114 0.39 4.06 3.37
CA VAL A 114 -0.69 4.41 2.44
C VAL A 114 -0.13 5.24 1.30
N HIS A 115 -0.51 4.90 0.07
CA HIS A 115 -0.25 5.70 -1.12
C HIS A 115 -1.53 6.33 -1.67
N PHE A 116 -1.41 7.59 -2.05
CA PHE A 116 -2.43 8.32 -2.78
C PHE A 116 -1.92 8.71 -4.16
N ARG A 117 -2.59 8.24 -5.19
CA ARG A 117 -2.55 8.70 -6.58
C ARG A 117 -3.92 8.46 -7.20
N ASP A 118 -4.27 9.23 -8.20
CA ASP A 118 -5.60 9.14 -8.80
C ASP A 118 -5.70 8.03 -9.86
N SER A 119 -6.90 7.73 -10.29
CA SER A 119 -7.24 6.64 -11.24
C SER A 119 -6.51 6.72 -12.58
N ASN A 120 -6.02 7.89 -12.95
CA ASN A 120 -5.20 8.13 -14.15
C ASN A 120 -3.69 8.08 -13.88
N ASN A 121 -3.27 7.57 -12.71
CA ASN A 121 -1.89 7.55 -12.24
C ASN A 121 -1.30 8.96 -11.99
N GLY A 122 -2.15 9.96 -11.91
CA GLY A 122 -1.83 11.37 -11.68
C GLY A 122 -2.02 11.80 -10.23
N VAL A 123 -1.91 13.12 -10.02
CA VAL A 123 -2.11 13.73 -8.70
C VAL A 123 -3.56 13.57 -8.21
N PRO A 124 -3.80 13.42 -6.90
CA PRO A 124 -5.14 13.43 -6.34
C PRO A 124 -5.99 14.61 -6.83
N GLY A 125 -7.20 14.32 -7.30
CA GLY A 125 -8.12 15.27 -7.90
C GLY A 125 -8.00 15.41 -9.42
N SER A 126 -7.09 14.67 -10.07
CA SER A 126 -6.97 14.67 -11.54
C SER A 126 -7.76 13.55 -12.23
N GLY A 127 -8.28 12.60 -11.49
CA GLY A 127 -9.02 11.43 -11.96
C GLY A 127 -10.39 11.29 -11.31
N THR A 128 -10.76 10.08 -10.92
CA THR A 128 -12.11 9.72 -10.47
C THR A 128 -12.19 9.12 -9.07
N ILE A 129 -11.07 9.01 -8.33
CA ILE A 129 -11.08 8.43 -6.98
C ILE A 129 -11.70 9.41 -5.99
N ASP A 130 -12.61 8.92 -5.14
CA ASP A 130 -13.16 9.70 -4.02
C ASP A 130 -12.19 9.70 -2.83
N PHE A 131 -11.29 10.68 -2.82
CA PHE A 131 -10.34 10.88 -1.72
C PHE A 131 -11.00 11.37 -0.44
N ALA A 132 -12.15 12.02 -0.51
CA ALA A 132 -12.86 12.49 0.69
C ALA A 132 -13.32 11.31 1.55
N ASP A 133 -13.80 10.22 0.91
CA ASP A 133 -14.20 9.00 1.60
C ASP A 133 -12.98 8.28 2.19
N ALA A 134 -11.90 8.15 1.43
CA ALA A 134 -10.64 7.56 1.89
C ALA A 134 -10.06 8.31 3.12
N VAL A 135 -10.03 9.65 3.07
CA VAL A 135 -9.54 10.49 4.18
C VAL A 135 -10.41 10.33 5.41
N LYS A 136 -11.76 10.35 5.27
CA LYS A 136 -12.69 10.13 6.39
C LYS A 136 -12.49 8.81 7.08
N VAL A 137 -12.30 7.73 6.31
CA VAL A 137 -12.08 6.40 6.86
C VAL A 137 -10.76 6.34 7.60
N LEU A 138 -9.67 6.86 7.03
CA LEU A 138 -8.36 6.91 7.68
C LEU A 138 -8.39 7.72 8.99
N ASP A 139 -9.12 8.84 9.01
CA ASP A 139 -9.31 9.63 10.21
C ASP A 139 -10.14 8.90 11.28
N ALA A 140 -11.25 8.27 10.87
CA ALA A 140 -12.11 7.49 11.78
C ALA A 140 -11.39 6.27 12.38
N MET A 141 -10.42 5.70 11.64
CA MET A 141 -9.55 4.61 12.10
C MET A 141 -8.40 5.10 12.98
N GLU A 142 -8.27 6.40 13.19
CA GLU A 142 -7.14 7.03 13.87
C GLU A 142 -5.77 6.65 13.27
N TYR A 143 -5.69 6.52 11.95
CA TYR A 143 -4.43 6.21 11.28
C TYR A 143 -3.36 7.26 11.61
N LYS A 144 -2.20 6.81 12.08
CA LYS A 144 -1.08 7.68 12.54
C LYS A 144 0.14 7.61 11.62
N GLY A 145 0.08 6.79 10.57
CA GLY A 145 1.17 6.66 9.60
C GLY A 145 1.20 7.79 8.58
N TRP A 146 2.11 7.66 7.64
CA TRP A 146 2.26 8.59 6.53
C TRP A 146 1.37 8.20 5.35
N ILE A 147 0.87 9.20 4.64
CA ILE A 147 0.27 9.07 3.33
C ILE A 147 1.24 9.68 2.33
N ALA A 148 1.81 8.86 1.44
CA ALA A 148 2.70 9.34 0.41
C ALA A 148 1.95 9.54 -0.92
N LEU A 149 2.37 10.55 -1.68
CA LEU A 149 1.90 10.74 -3.05
C LEU A 149 2.82 9.93 -3.98
N GLU A 150 2.29 8.88 -4.59
CA GLU A 150 3.03 8.06 -5.56
C GLU A 150 2.51 8.34 -6.97
N VAL A 151 2.90 9.47 -7.54
CA VAL A 151 2.46 9.92 -8.85
C VAL A 151 3.48 9.55 -9.93
N ALA A 152 3.02 9.09 -11.11
CA ALA A 152 3.93 8.78 -12.21
C ALA A 152 4.67 10.02 -12.71
N PHE A 153 5.97 9.84 -12.91
CA PHE A 153 6.92 10.92 -13.25
C PHE A 153 6.61 11.67 -14.54
N ASP A 154 5.98 11.02 -15.50
CA ASP A 154 5.69 11.59 -16.81
C ASP A 154 4.48 12.52 -16.82
N PHE A 155 3.78 12.67 -15.69
CA PHE A 155 2.50 13.37 -15.63
C PHE A 155 2.54 14.73 -14.94
N CYS A 156 3.60 15.08 -14.23
CA CYS A 156 3.63 16.39 -13.56
C CYS A 156 5.04 16.93 -13.27
N ASP A 157 5.14 18.24 -13.21
CA ASP A 157 6.17 18.92 -12.43
C ASP A 157 5.96 18.57 -10.95
N TYR A 158 6.96 18.00 -10.30
CA TYR A 158 6.87 17.50 -8.92
C TYR A 158 6.42 18.57 -7.93
N GLU A 159 7.01 19.74 -8.02
CA GLU A 159 6.72 20.82 -7.09
C GLU A 159 5.28 21.31 -7.27
N LYS A 160 4.84 21.45 -8.51
CA LYS A 160 3.46 21.77 -8.84
C LYS A 160 2.51 20.64 -8.42
N GLY A 161 2.84 19.39 -8.73
CA GLY A 161 2.03 18.23 -8.36
C GLY A 161 1.85 18.09 -6.85
N ALA A 162 2.92 18.31 -6.06
CA ALA A 162 2.83 18.32 -4.62
C ALA A 162 1.93 19.45 -4.09
N ARG A 163 2.04 20.66 -4.62
CA ARG A 163 1.18 21.80 -4.24
C ARG A 163 -0.28 21.56 -4.61
N ASP A 164 -0.55 21.08 -5.82
CA ASP A 164 -1.92 20.81 -6.28
C ASP A 164 -2.57 19.70 -5.43
N SER A 165 -1.85 18.62 -5.15
CA SER A 165 -2.33 17.54 -4.28
C SER A 165 -2.65 18.04 -2.88
N MET A 166 -1.79 18.85 -2.28
CA MET A 166 -2.03 19.41 -0.95
C MET A 166 -3.20 20.40 -0.95
N ALA A 167 -3.34 21.23 -1.98
CA ALA A 167 -4.47 22.15 -2.11
C ALA A 167 -5.80 21.40 -2.23
N TYR A 168 -5.80 20.25 -2.90
CA TYR A 168 -6.97 19.39 -3.06
C TYR A 168 -7.30 18.61 -1.77
N LEU A 169 -6.30 18.01 -1.11
CA LEU A 169 -6.51 17.14 0.06
C LEU A 169 -6.70 17.89 1.38
N ALA A 170 -6.05 19.04 1.57
CA ALA A 170 -6.09 19.76 2.84
C ALA A 170 -7.51 20.12 3.34
N PRO A 171 -8.45 20.58 2.50
CA PRO A 171 -9.83 20.81 2.94
C PRO A 171 -10.53 19.54 3.44
N MET A 172 -10.25 18.38 2.81
CA MET A 172 -10.85 17.10 3.18
C MET A 172 -10.31 16.62 4.54
N ILE A 173 -9.00 16.75 4.75
CA ILE A 173 -8.34 16.44 6.02
C ILE A 173 -8.90 17.33 7.14
N ALA A 174 -9.01 18.63 6.90
CA ALA A 174 -9.57 19.55 7.89
C ALA A 174 -11.03 19.24 8.22
N ALA A 175 -11.84 18.89 7.21
CA ALA A 175 -13.24 18.52 7.41
C ALA A 175 -13.39 17.20 8.21
N ALA A 176 -12.57 16.20 7.95
CA ALA A 176 -12.57 14.94 8.71
C ALA A 176 -12.24 15.17 10.19
N GLN A 177 -11.22 15.98 10.49
CA GLN A 177 -10.80 16.31 11.85
C GLN A 177 -11.84 17.12 12.66
N GLN A 178 -12.74 17.85 12.01
CA GLN A 178 -13.82 18.59 12.67
C GLN A 178 -14.99 17.69 13.14
N CYS A 179 -15.05 16.47 12.62
CA CYS A 179 -16.10 15.49 12.96
C CYS A 179 -15.78 14.63 14.19
N ARG A 180 -14.67 14.89 14.86
CA ARG A 180 -14.27 14.27 16.14
C ARG A 180 -14.87 15.05 17.30
#